data_d4cc884f96fee96a4fee91af8ef43240
#
_entry.id   d4cc884f96fee96a4fee91af8ef43240
#
_cell.length_a   1.000
_cell.length_b   1.000
_cell.length_c   1.000
_cell.angle_alpha   90.00
_cell.angle_beta   90.00
_cell.angle_gamma   90.00
#
_symmetry.space_group_name_H-M   'P 1'
#
loop_
_entity.id
_entity.type
_entity.pdbx_description
1 polymer ?
#
loop_
_entity_poly.entity_id
_entity_poly.type
_entity_poly.pdbx_seq_one_letter_code
_entity_poly.pdbx_strand_id
1 'polypeptide(L)'
;APIKQFPMEERTLDGPGQYNLDNSGSAVARVNDPVLIYSTSRDGKYYYAETYDYRGWMPIENVAVCRDRSEWEAAWNMPQKEMLVVTTDRIHLESSLTDPAASEKVLTVGTRLRLVKHVGRAENFGTRGGYNNYVVYLPVRHADGSYAREKTLVSESESVSIGYLPLTKKNILTVAFTMLGNTYGYCSDLYSEDCSGLVQGVYRCFGLFLPRNTFTQTPLKCVRRYDLTKASEREKKNVLNKLPVGSTIYFS
;
A
#
# COMPACT_ATOMS: atom_id res chain seq x y z
N ALA A 1 0.04 -7.18 -4.94
CA ALA A 1 0.94 -8.12 -5.63
C ALA A 1 2.19 -8.37 -4.80
N PRO A 2 2.58 -9.61 -4.52
CA PRO A 2 3.85 -9.91 -3.86
C PRO A 2 5.03 -9.55 -4.77
N ILE A 3 6.12 -9.09 -4.15
CA ILE A 3 7.41 -8.87 -4.79
C ILE A 3 8.40 -9.83 -4.13
N LYS A 4 8.98 -10.75 -4.91
CA LYS A 4 9.87 -11.78 -4.41
C LYS A 4 11.31 -11.64 -4.93
N GLN A 5 12.24 -12.28 -4.24
CA GLN A 5 13.64 -12.31 -4.64
C GLN A 5 13.86 -13.18 -5.88
N PHE A 6 13.00 -14.19 -6.08
CA PHE A 6 13.05 -15.15 -7.18
C PHE A 6 11.71 -15.25 -7.91
N PRO A 7 11.69 -15.62 -9.21
CA PRO A 7 10.45 -15.79 -9.98
C PRO A 7 9.81 -17.14 -9.64
N MET A 8 9.12 -17.22 -8.50
CA MET A 8 8.51 -18.44 -7.97
C MET A 8 7.23 -18.13 -7.19
N GLU A 9 6.28 -19.06 -7.22
CA GLU A 9 5.05 -18.98 -6.41
C GLU A 9 5.26 -19.55 -5.01
N GLU A 10 6.12 -20.56 -4.87
CA GLU A 10 6.35 -21.27 -3.63
C GLU A 10 6.82 -20.32 -2.53
N ARG A 11 6.42 -20.64 -1.31
CA ARG A 11 6.85 -19.95 -0.09
C ARG A 11 8.03 -20.66 0.53
N THR A 12 9.00 -19.91 0.98
CA THR A 12 10.14 -20.43 1.74
C THR A 12 9.88 -20.17 3.22
N LEU A 13 9.40 -21.18 3.93
CA LEU A 13 8.96 -21.08 5.33
C LEU A 13 10.01 -21.66 6.26
N ASP A 14 10.16 -21.08 7.46
CA ASP A 14 11.04 -21.61 8.51
C ASP A 14 10.48 -22.87 9.17
N GLY A 15 9.17 -23.10 9.05
CA GLY A 15 8.52 -24.27 9.63
C GLY A 15 7.06 -24.43 9.21
N PRO A 16 6.47 -25.60 9.52
CA PRO A 16 5.07 -25.87 9.21
C PRO A 16 4.13 -24.87 9.90
N GLY A 17 3.13 -24.38 9.16
CA GLY A 17 2.11 -23.45 9.68
C GLY A 17 2.52 -21.99 9.77
N GLN A 18 3.73 -21.62 9.37
CA GLN A 18 4.22 -20.22 9.39
C GLN A 18 4.03 -19.51 8.04
N TYR A 19 2.86 -19.64 7.43
CA TYR A 19 2.57 -19.17 6.07
C TYR A 19 2.76 -17.66 5.85
N ASN A 20 2.63 -16.86 6.90
CA ASN A 20 2.85 -15.41 6.88
C ASN A 20 4.31 -14.99 7.08
N LEU A 21 5.25 -15.95 7.20
CA LEU A 21 6.68 -15.72 7.35
C LEU A 21 7.43 -16.28 6.11
N ASP A 22 7.10 -15.77 4.93
CA ASP A 22 7.74 -16.17 3.68
C ASP A 22 9.09 -15.48 3.50
N ASN A 23 10.18 -16.23 3.66
CA ASN A 23 11.55 -15.72 3.50
C ASN A 23 11.92 -15.38 2.05
N SER A 24 11.16 -15.85 1.05
CA SER A 24 11.36 -15.49 -0.36
C SER A 24 10.69 -14.16 -0.71
N GLY A 25 9.76 -13.69 0.11
CA GLY A 25 9.10 -12.41 -0.03
C GLY A 25 10.03 -11.24 0.27
N SER A 26 9.74 -10.09 -0.28
CA SER A 26 10.52 -8.86 -0.06
C SER A 26 9.65 -7.65 0.19
N ALA A 27 8.55 -7.51 -0.54
CA ALA A 27 7.61 -6.42 -0.43
C ALA A 27 6.26 -6.82 -1.04
N VAL A 28 5.28 -5.93 -0.91
CA VAL A 28 3.99 -6.03 -1.59
C VAL A 28 3.68 -4.71 -2.28
N ALA A 29 3.46 -4.76 -3.58
CA ALA A 29 2.88 -3.63 -4.32
C ALA A 29 1.38 -3.54 -4.01
N ARG A 30 0.92 -2.37 -3.63
CA ARG A 30 -0.49 -2.10 -3.37
C ARG A 30 -1.23 -1.82 -4.67
N VAL A 31 -2.55 -1.82 -4.60
CA VAL A 31 -3.38 -1.40 -5.74
C VAL A 31 -2.99 0.03 -6.15
N ASN A 32 -2.81 0.23 -7.45
CA ASN A 32 -2.38 1.49 -8.08
C ASN A 32 -0.96 1.95 -7.72
N ASP A 33 -0.09 1.10 -7.17
CA ASP A 33 1.33 1.43 -7.07
C ASP A 33 1.98 1.43 -8.47
N PRO A 34 2.80 2.45 -8.79
CA PRO A 34 3.48 2.52 -10.06
C PRO A 34 4.58 1.45 -10.13
N VAL A 35 4.67 0.79 -11.27
CA VAL A 35 5.64 -0.28 -11.50
C VAL A 35 6.44 0.02 -12.76
N LEU A 36 7.76 -0.13 -12.70
CA LEU A 36 8.66 -0.06 -13.83
C LEU A 36 9.18 -1.48 -14.15
N ILE A 37 8.87 -1.98 -15.35
CA ILE A 37 9.25 -3.32 -15.79
C ILE A 37 10.61 -3.26 -16.48
N TYR A 38 11.55 -4.14 -16.07
CA TYR A 38 12.88 -4.26 -16.66
C TYR A 38 13.01 -5.48 -17.59
N SER A 39 12.45 -6.62 -17.19
CA SER A 39 12.53 -7.85 -17.96
C SER A 39 11.42 -8.83 -17.60
N THR A 40 11.28 -9.88 -18.40
CA THR A 40 10.35 -10.98 -18.18
C THR A 40 11.15 -12.24 -17.86
N SER A 41 10.66 -13.08 -16.96
CA SER A 41 11.25 -14.39 -16.66
C SER A 41 11.23 -15.31 -17.89
N ARG A 42 12.12 -16.31 -17.92
CA ARG A 42 12.24 -17.23 -19.06
C ARG A 42 10.95 -18.01 -19.35
N ASP A 43 10.17 -18.31 -18.32
CA ASP A 43 8.88 -19.02 -18.42
C ASP A 43 7.70 -18.11 -18.76
N GLY A 44 7.93 -16.79 -18.85
CA GLY A 44 6.91 -15.80 -19.17
C GLY A 44 5.90 -15.54 -18.07
N LYS A 45 6.14 -15.96 -16.82
CA LYS A 45 5.17 -15.83 -15.72
C LYS A 45 5.42 -14.64 -14.79
N TYR A 46 6.63 -14.08 -14.82
CA TYR A 46 7.02 -13.01 -13.90
C TYR A 46 7.67 -11.85 -14.63
N TYR A 47 7.42 -10.63 -14.13
CA TYR A 47 8.20 -9.44 -14.45
C TYR A 47 9.26 -9.20 -13.37
N TYR A 48 10.51 -8.93 -13.77
CA TYR A 48 11.46 -8.26 -12.89
C TYR A 48 11.17 -6.78 -12.95
N ALA A 49 10.68 -6.23 -11.85
CA ALA A 49 10.08 -4.92 -11.83
C ALA A 49 10.41 -4.15 -10.55
N GLU A 50 10.25 -2.84 -10.58
CA GLU A 50 10.53 -1.93 -9.48
C GLU A 50 9.29 -1.08 -9.17
N THR A 51 8.94 -1.04 -7.90
CA THR A 51 8.04 -0.04 -7.32
C THR A 51 8.88 1.13 -6.80
N TYR A 52 8.23 2.15 -6.18
CA TYR A 52 8.96 3.27 -5.59
C TYR A 52 9.88 2.84 -4.41
N ASP A 53 9.67 1.66 -3.82
CA ASP A 53 10.29 1.23 -2.57
C ASP A 53 11.05 -0.11 -2.66
N TYR A 54 10.79 -0.91 -3.69
CA TYR A 54 11.45 -2.20 -3.84
C TYR A 54 11.53 -2.67 -5.29
N ARG A 55 12.54 -3.51 -5.56
CA ARG A 55 12.75 -4.17 -6.86
C ARG A 55 12.81 -5.68 -6.68
N GLY A 56 12.08 -6.42 -7.52
CA GLY A 56 12.04 -7.88 -7.48
C GLY A 56 11.11 -8.47 -8.53
N TRP A 57 10.80 -9.73 -8.38
CA TRP A 57 9.94 -10.48 -9.29
C TRP A 57 8.48 -10.39 -8.86
N MET A 58 7.61 -10.06 -9.81
CA MET A 58 6.17 -9.92 -9.62
C MET A 58 5.43 -10.82 -10.61
N PRO A 59 4.37 -11.55 -10.19
CA PRO A 59 3.52 -12.28 -11.13
C PRO A 59 2.92 -11.34 -12.18
N ILE A 60 2.97 -11.75 -13.45
CA ILE A 60 2.50 -10.93 -14.59
C ILE A 60 1.02 -10.58 -14.48
N GLU A 61 0.20 -11.49 -13.99
CA GLU A 61 -1.24 -11.28 -13.81
C GLU A 61 -1.59 -10.14 -12.82
N ASN A 62 -0.65 -9.77 -11.98
CA ASN A 62 -0.83 -8.68 -11.02
C ASN A 62 -0.36 -7.31 -11.53
N VAL A 63 0.15 -7.23 -12.76
CA VAL A 63 0.70 -6.00 -13.34
C VAL A 63 0.00 -5.66 -14.64
N ALA A 64 -0.61 -4.49 -14.71
CA ALA A 64 -1.22 -3.94 -15.91
C ALA A 64 -0.21 -3.01 -16.61
N VAL A 65 0.02 -3.21 -17.91
CA VAL A 65 1.01 -2.48 -18.69
C VAL A 65 0.37 -1.25 -19.32
N CYS A 66 0.83 -0.07 -18.96
CA CYS A 66 0.40 1.18 -19.58
C CYS A 66 0.91 1.27 -21.03
N ARG A 67 0.13 1.86 -21.90
CA ARG A 67 0.45 2.06 -23.30
C ARG A 67 1.72 2.90 -23.51
N ASP A 68 1.88 3.92 -22.66
CA ASP A 68 2.98 4.85 -22.71
C ASP A 68 3.24 5.51 -21.34
N ARG A 69 4.32 6.29 -21.26
CA ARG A 69 4.70 7.01 -20.04
C ARG A 69 3.64 8.01 -19.57
N SER A 70 2.93 8.66 -20.49
CA SER A 70 1.90 9.66 -20.15
C SER A 70 0.73 9.01 -19.42
N GLU A 71 0.28 7.84 -19.87
CA GLU A 71 -0.76 7.05 -19.21
C GLU A 71 -0.32 6.58 -17.81
N TRP A 72 0.92 6.10 -17.69
CA TRP A 72 1.50 5.70 -16.42
C TRP A 72 1.61 6.89 -15.44
N GLU A 73 2.12 8.04 -15.88
CA GLU A 73 2.19 9.26 -15.07
C GLU A 73 0.79 9.73 -14.66
N ALA A 74 -0.18 9.69 -15.54
CA ALA A 74 -1.57 10.09 -15.26
C ALA A 74 -2.26 9.15 -14.25
N ALA A 75 -1.89 7.88 -14.21
CA ALA A 75 -2.42 6.94 -13.23
C ALA A 75 -1.91 7.24 -11.80
N TRP A 76 -0.68 7.71 -11.68
CA TRP A 76 -0.02 7.94 -10.40
C TRP A 76 -0.12 9.38 -9.90
N ASN A 77 0.08 10.37 -10.78
CA ASN A 77 0.09 11.78 -10.42
C ASN A 77 -1.34 12.32 -10.31
N MET A 78 -1.84 12.39 -9.11
CA MET A 78 -3.20 12.88 -8.82
C MET A 78 -3.13 14.13 -7.95
N PRO A 79 -3.84 15.22 -8.31
CA PRO A 79 -4.04 16.34 -7.39
C PRO A 79 -4.72 15.88 -6.11
N GLN A 80 -4.36 16.45 -4.97
CA GLN A 80 -4.93 16.01 -3.68
C GLN A 80 -6.46 16.04 -3.65
N LYS A 81 -7.08 17.05 -4.26
CA LYS A 81 -8.55 17.17 -4.37
C LYS A 81 -9.22 16.08 -5.23
N GLU A 82 -8.45 15.37 -6.04
CA GLU A 82 -8.90 14.31 -6.95
C GLU A 82 -8.35 12.93 -6.50
N MET A 83 -7.98 12.80 -5.26
CA MET A 83 -7.38 11.59 -4.73
C MET A 83 -8.15 11.12 -3.51
N LEU A 84 -8.52 9.85 -3.47
CA LEU A 84 -9.02 9.16 -2.30
C LEU A 84 -7.89 8.31 -1.71
N VAL A 85 -7.61 8.46 -0.42
CA VAL A 85 -6.58 7.75 0.33
C VAL A 85 -7.24 6.84 1.36
N VAL A 86 -6.90 5.57 1.37
CA VAL A 86 -7.33 4.61 2.40
C VAL A 86 -6.55 4.88 3.68
N THR A 87 -7.26 5.15 4.79
CA THR A 87 -6.68 5.54 6.09
C THR A 87 -6.92 4.52 7.20
N THR A 88 -7.33 3.33 6.84
CA THR A 88 -7.51 2.16 7.71
C THR A 88 -6.68 0.99 7.21
N ASP A 89 -6.52 -0.04 8.04
CA ASP A 89 -5.80 -1.27 7.69
C ASP A 89 -6.18 -1.76 6.28
N ARG A 90 -7.47 -2.00 6.05
CA ARG A 90 -7.97 -2.43 4.74
C ARG A 90 -9.44 -2.11 4.53
N ILE A 91 -9.83 -2.01 3.28
CA ILE A 91 -11.20 -1.90 2.80
C ILE A 91 -11.46 -3.03 1.82
N HIS A 92 -12.57 -3.72 1.97
CA HIS A 92 -13.04 -4.72 1.02
C HIS A 92 -14.06 -4.08 0.08
N LEU A 93 -13.72 -4.01 -1.21
CA LEU A 93 -14.69 -3.58 -2.21
C LEU A 93 -15.75 -4.67 -2.37
N GLU A 94 -16.99 -4.24 -2.48
CA GLU A 94 -18.10 -5.17 -2.65
C GLU A 94 -18.11 -5.81 -4.04
N SER A 95 -18.76 -6.96 -4.15
CA SER A 95 -19.00 -7.64 -5.43
C SER A 95 -19.78 -6.75 -6.40
N SER A 96 -19.36 -6.73 -7.66
CA SER A 96 -20.11 -6.10 -8.76
C SER A 96 -20.64 -7.17 -9.70
N LEU A 97 -21.93 -7.13 -10.00
CA LEU A 97 -22.56 -8.07 -10.95
C LEU A 97 -22.21 -7.75 -12.41
N THR A 98 -21.81 -6.51 -12.67
CA THR A 98 -21.55 -6.00 -14.03
C THR A 98 -20.06 -5.84 -14.34
N ASP A 99 -19.22 -5.84 -13.32
CA ASP A 99 -17.78 -5.59 -13.46
C ASP A 99 -16.97 -6.48 -12.50
N PRO A 100 -16.71 -7.74 -12.90
CA PRO A 100 -15.90 -8.66 -12.09
C PRO A 100 -14.47 -8.18 -11.84
N ALA A 101 -13.88 -7.39 -12.75
CA ALA A 101 -12.52 -6.90 -12.60
C ALA A 101 -12.39 -5.87 -11.46
N ALA A 102 -13.48 -5.14 -11.17
CA ALA A 102 -13.56 -4.18 -10.07
C ALA A 102 -14.16 -4.75 -8.78
N SER A 103 -14.53 -6.05 -8.78
CA SER A 103 -15.16 -6.71 -7.63
C SER A 103 -14.16 -7.21 -6.61
N GLU A 104 -14.58 -7.24 -5.34
CA GLU A 104 -13.92 -7.96 -4.24
C GLU A 104 -12.42 -7.64 -4.06
N LYS A 105 -11.97 -6.48 -4.52
CA LYS A 105 -10.59 -6.06 -4.33
C LYS A 105 -10.38 -5.57 -2.90
N VAL A 106 -9.22 -5.87 -2.36
CA VAL A 106 -8.80 -5.36 -1.05
C VAL A 106 -7.88 -4.17 -1.26
N LEU A 107 -8.26 -3.05 -0.67
CA LEU A 107 -7.48 -1.82 -0.64
C LEU A 107 -6.83 -1.69 0.73
N THR A 108 -5.52 -1.69 0.81
CA THR A 108 -4.78 -1.60 2.07
C THR A 108 -4.41 -0.16 2.42
N VAL A 109 -4.03 0.08 3.66
CA VAL A 109 -3.62 1.39 4.20
C VAL A 109 -2.66 2.12 3.26
N GLY A 110 -2.92 3.40 3.02
CA GLY A 110 -2.13 4.24 2.13
C GLY A 110 -2.34 3.98 0.63
N THR A 111 -3.27 3.10 0.23
CA THR A 111 -3.71 2.99 -1.17
C THR A 111 -4.34 4.30 -1.62
N ARG A 112 -3.99 4.73 -2.83
CA ARG A 112 -4.49 5.97 -3.43
C ARG A 112 -5.20 5.66 -4.73
N LEU A 113 -6.43 6.15 -4.85
CA LEU A 113 -7.24 6.00 -6.05
C LEU A 113 -7.69 7.37 -6.55
N ARG A 114 -7.82 7.52 -7.86
CA ARG A 114 -8.36 8.75 -8.43
C ARG A 114 -9.84 8.85 -8.12
N LEU A 115 -10.20 9.91 -7.40
CA LEU A 115 -11.59 10.28 -7.12
C LEU A 115 -12.23 10.89 -8.36
N VAL A 116 -13.37 10.37 -8.77
CA VAL A 116 -14.20 10.91 -9.85
C VAL A 116 -15.18 11.90 -9.28
N LYS A 117 -15.98 11.49 -8.31
CA LYS A 117 -16.98 12.31 -7.63
C LYS A 117 -17.45 11.65 -6.32
N HIS A 118 -18.05 12.45 -5.47
CA HIS A 118 -18.92 11.96 -4.40
C HIS A 118 -20.36 11.89 -4.94
N VAL A 119 -21.05 10.77 -4.68
CA VAL A 119 -22.42 10.57 -5.20
C VAL A 119 -23.43 11.04 -4.18
N GLY A 120 -24.25 11.99 -4.59
CA GLY A 120 -25.38 12.49 -3.82
C GLY A 120 -26.59 11.55 -3.84
N ARG A 121 -27.73 12.07 -3.37
CA ARG A 121 -29.00 11.35 -3.35
C ARG A 121 -29.45 10.97 -4.77
N ALA A 122 -30.05 9.78 -4.90
CA ALA A 122 -30.77 9.30 -6.08
C ALA A 122 -29.95 9.12 -7.37
N GLU A 123 -28.66 8.91 -7.27
CA GLU A 123 -27.83 8.56 -8.41
C GLU A 123 -27.51 7.05 -8.39
N ASN A 124 -27.75 6.35 -9.50
CA ASN A 124 -27.35 4.96 -9.67
C ASN A 124 -25.97 4.86 -10.30
N PHE A 125 -25.23 3.84 -9.89
CA PHE A 125 -23.94 3.46 -10.48
C PHE A 125 -24.04 2.00 -10.96
N GLY A 126 -24.17 1.82 -12.27
CA GLY A 126 -24.49 0.51 -12.82
C GLY A 126 -25.81 -0.04 -12.25
N THR A 127 -25.76 -1.22 -11.67
CA THR A 127 -26.91 -1.90 -11.03
C THR A 127 -27.08 -1.55 -9.53
N ARG A 128 -26.27 -0.63 -8.99
CA ARG A 128 -26.22 -0.30 -7.56
C ARG A 128 -26.63 1.15 -7.31
N GLY A 129 -27.30 1.38 -6.20
CA GLY A 129 -27.48 2.74 -5.70
C GLY A 129 -26.16 3.35 -5.26
N GLY A 130 -25.85 4.53 -5.79
CA GLY A 130 -24.58 5.21 -5.49
C GLY A 130 -24.60 6.07 -4.22
N TYR A 131 -25.74 6.16 -3.53
CA TYR A 131 -25.93 7.03 -2.38
C TYR A 131 -24.87 6.82 -1.29
N ASN A 132 -24.31 7.92 -0.77
CA ASN A 132 -23.23 7.92 0.24
C ASN A 132 -21.98 7.11 -0.18
N ASN A 133 -21.61 7.22 -1.45
CA ASN A 133 -20.38 6.59 -1.96
C ASN A 133 -19.49 7.59 -2.69
N TYR A 134 -18.21 7.32 -2.68
CA TYR A 134 -17.24 7.89 -3.60
C TYR A 134 -17.13 7.02 -4.85
N VAL A 135 -17.21 7.60 -6.03
CA VAL A 135 -16.83 6.94 -7.28
C VAL A 135 -15.35 7.17 -7.50
N VAL A 136 -14.59 6.08 -7.63
CA VAL A 136 -13.14 6.12 -7.88
C VAL A 136 -12.79 5.30 -9.11
N TYR A 137 -11.63 5.59 -9.72
CA TYR A 137 -11.04 4.72 -10.72
C TYR A 137 -10.18 3.66 -10.03
N LEU A 138 -10.48 2.40 -10.31
CA LEU A 138 -9.67 1.24 -9.96
C LEU A 138 -8.82 0.84 -11.16
N PRO A 139 -7.49 0.65 -11.02
CA PRO A 139 -6.68 0.07 -12.07
C PRO A 139 -7.06 -1.40 -12.28
N VAL A 140 -7.25 -1.78 -13.51
CA VAL A 140 -7.54 -3.16 -13.90
C VAL A 140 -6.58 -3.60 -15.01
N ARG A 141 -6.37 -4.91 -15.10
CA ARG A 141 -5.60 -5.54 -16.15
C ARG A 141 -6.54 -6.28 -17.10
N HIS A 142 -6.50 -5.93 -18.37
CA HIS A 142 -7.22 -6.67 -19.42
C HIS A 142 -6.57 -8.04 -19.69
N ALA A 143 -7.28 -8.90 -20.40
CA ALA A 143 -6.80 -10.23 -20.76
C ALA A 143 -5.49 -10.22 -21.56
N ASP A 144 -5.26 -9.19 -22.37
CA ASP A 144 -4.04 -8.98 -23.13
C ASP A 144 -2.88 -8.39 -22.32
N GLY A 145 -3.13 -8.08 -21.05
CA GLY A 145 -2.14 -7.48 -20.14
C GLY A 145 -2.16 -5.97 -20.07
N SER A 146 -2.93 -5.30 -20.90
CA SER A 146 -2.98 -3.84 -20.94
C SER A 146 -3.67 -3.25 -19.70
N TYR A 147 -3.25 -2.03 -19.37
CA TYR A 147 -3.84 -1.22 -18.32
C TYR A 147 -5.17 -0.62 -18.76
N ALA A 148 -6.13 -0.65 -17.87
CA ALA A 148 -7.36 0.12 -17.98
C ALA A 148 -7.80 0.65 -16.61
N ARG A 149 -8.83 1.48 -16.59
CA ARG A 149 -9.43 2.03 -15.38
C ARG A 149 -10.92 1.77 -15.39
N GLU A 150 -11.37 1.06 -14.37
CA GLU A 150 -12.79 0.84 -14.14
C GLU A 150 -13.29 1.68 -12.97
N LYS A 151 -14.53 2.15 -13.06
CA LYS A 151 -15.13 2.88 -11.96
C LYS A 151 -15.69 1.90 -10.95
N THR A 152 -15.44 2.18 -9.67
CA THR A 152 -16.04 1.42 -8.56
C THR A 152 -16.49 2.34 -7.45
N LEU A 153 -17.23 1.79 -6.50
CA LEU A 153 -17.75 2.52 -5.35
C LEU A 153 -16.91 2.21 -4.11
N VAL A 154 -16.63 3.25 -3.33
CA VAL A 154 -16.11 3.16 -1.96
C VAL A 154 -17.12 3.85 -1.07
N SER A 155 -17.64 3.14 -0.06
CA SER A 155 -18.63 3.72 0.85
C SER A 155 -18.07 4.90 1.62
N GLU A 156 -18.89 5.92 1.85
CA GLU A 156 -18.55 7.06 2.71
C GLU A 156 -18.35 6.64 4.18
N SER A 157 -18.91 5.48 4.57
CA SER A 157 -18.68 4.90 5.91
C SER A 157 -17.29 4.33 6.11
N GLU A 158 -16.54 4.10 5.03
CA GLU A 158 -15.17 3.62 5.10
C GLU A 158 -14.20 4.71 5.57
N SER A 159 -13.15 4.29 6.25
CA SER A 159 -12.10 5.20 6.70
C SER A 159 -11.20 5.60 5.55
N VAL A 160 -11.57 6.67 4.86
CA VAL A 160 -10.87 7.26 3.72
C VAL A 160 -10.70 8.76 3.89
N SER A 161 -9.78 9.36 3.14
CA SER A 161 -9.57 10.82 3.10
C SER A 161 -9.50 11.30 1.66
N ILE A 162 -10.12 12.45 1.37
CA ILE A 162 -9.85 13.17 0.12
C ILE A 162 -8.52 13.91 0.29
N GLY A 163 -7.51 13.50 -0.48
CA GLY A 163 -6.13 13.93 -0.29
C GLY A 163 -5.46 13.30 0.92
N TYR A 164 -4.20 13.65 1.12
CA TYR A 164 -3.45 13.20 2.28
C TYR A 164 -3.98 13.79 3.58
N LEU A 165 -3.94 13.00 4.64
CA LEU A 165 -4.25 13.48 5.98
C LEU A 165 -3.26 14.56 6.42
N PRO A 166 -3.70 15.59 7.18
CA PRO A 166 -2.79 16.48 7.88
C PRO A 166 -1.90 15.68 8.85
N LEU A 167 -0.59 15.95 8.82
CA LEU A 167 0.39 15.27 9.69
C LEU A 167 0.25 15.78 11.13
N THR A 168 -0.64 15.16 11.88
CA THR A 168 -0.91 15.46 13.29
C THR A 168 -0.70 14.22 14.16
N LYS A 169 -0.38 14.42 15.44
CA LYS A 169 -0.26 13.33 16.42
C LYS A 169 -1.53 12.46 16.46
N LYS A 170 -2.70 13.07 16.43
CA LYS A 170 -3.98 12.38 16.43
C LYS A 170 -4.11 11.47 15.20
N ASN A 171 -3.88 11.99 14.01
CA ASN A 171 -4.08 11.26 12.78
C ASN A 171 -3.06 10.10 12.67
N ILE A 172 -1.79 10.31 13.06
CA ILE A 172 -0.77 9.25 13.09
C ILE A 172 -1.25 8.09 13.97
N LEU A 173 -1.69 8.37 15.20
CA LEU A 173 -2.18 7.35 16.13
C LEU A 173 -3.47 6.70 15.60
N THR A 174 -4.42 7.49 15.10
CA THR A 174 -5.67 6.95 14.54
C THR A 174 -5.40 5.93 13.45
N VAL A 175 -4.54 6.24 12.47
CA VAL A 175 -4.19 5.30 11.40
C VAL A 175 -3.43 4.09 11.95
N ALA A 176 -2.44 4.29 12.83
CA ALA A 176 -1.66 3.19 13.40
C ALA A 176 -2.54 2.21 14.18
N PHE A 177 -3.50 2.70 14.95
CA PHE A 177 -4.41 1.86 15.74
C PHE A 177 -5.42 1.06 14.92
N THR A 178 -5.66 1.41 13.65
CA THR A 178 -6.51 0.58 12.77
C THR A 178 -5.88 -0.78 12.47
N MET A 179 -4.56 -0.91 12.62
CA MET A 179 -3.81 -2.15 12.42
C MET A 179 -3.61 -2.95 13.72
N LEU A 180 -4.14 -2.47 14.85
CA LEU A 180 -4.04 -3.17 16.12
C LEU A 180 -4.79 -4.50 16.07
N GLY A 181 -4.09 -5.59 16.42
CA GLY A 181 -4.62 -6.95 16.34
C GLY A 181 -4.40 -7.63 15.00
N ASN A 182 -3.79 -6.94 14.03
CA ASN A 182 -3.42 -7.55 12.77
C ASN A 182 -2.32 -8.60 12.96
N THR A 183 -2.29 -9.61 12.10
CA THR A 183 -1.27 -10.66 12.14
C THR A 183 0.08 -10.10 11.70
N TYR A 184 1.15 -10.42 12.42
CA TYR A 184 2.50 -10.13 11.97
C TYR A 184 2.89 -11.08 10.84
N GLY A 185 3.47 -10.55 9.76
CA GLY A 185 3.95 -11.35 8.65
C GLY A 185 5.00 -10.63 7.83
N TYR A 186 5.97 -11.38 7.31
CA TYR A 186 7.05 -10.81 6.53
C TYR A 186 6.52 -10.18 5.23
N CYS A 187 7.13 -9.06 4.88
CA CYS A 187 6.93 -8.39 3.61
C CYS A 187 5.51 -7.83 3.37
N SER A 188 4.67 -7.75 4.40
CA SER A 188 3.27 -7.31 4.32
C SER A 188 2.41 -8.20 3.40
N ASP A 189 2.79 -9.47 3.24
CA ASP A 189 2.05 -10.43 2.44
C ASP A 189 0.83 -10.98 3.20
N LEU A 190 -0.14 -11.53 2.48
CA LEU A 190 -1.40 -12.02 3.05
C LEU A 190 -2.14 -11.01 3.93
N TYR A 191 -2.02 -9.71 3.58
CA TYR A 191 -2.60 -8.61 4.37
C TYR A 191 -2.10 -8.53 5.81
N SER A 192 -0.96 -9.15 6.11
CA SER A 192 -0.22 -8.99 7.37
C SER A 192 0.66 -7.75 7.29
N GLU A 193 1.20 -7.32 8.42
CA GLU A 193 2.18 -6.23 8.46
C GLU A 193 3.42 -6.66 9.24
N ASP A 194 4.59 -6.30 8.72
CA ASP A 194 5.83 -6.34 9.51
C ASP A 194 6.13 -4.95 10.10
N CYS A 195 7.20 -4.86 10.88
CA CYS A 195 7.58 -3.64 11.59
C CYS A 195 7.75 -2.42 10.69
N SER A 196 8.47 -2.55 9.57
CA SER A 196 8.72 -1.45 8.63
C SER A 196 7.53 -1.21 7.70
N GLY A 197 6.74 -2.23 7.39
CA GLY A 197 5.51 -2.14 6.61
C GLY A 197 4.44 -1.33 7.33
N LEU A 198 4.25 -1.56 8.63
CA LEU A 198 3.35 -0.76 9.46
C LEU A 198 3.75 0.71 9.44
N VAL A 199 5.02 1.02 9.69
CA VAL A 199 5.52 2.41 9.63
C VAL A 199 5.28 3.02 8.26
N GLN A 200 5.62 2.31 7.19
CA GLN A 200 5.41 2.75 5.82
C GLN A 200 3.93 3.01 5.51
N GLY A 201 3.04 2.08 5.86
CA GLY A 201 1.60 2.20 5.64
C GLY A 201 0.99 3.43 6.32
N VAL A 202 1.35 3.65 7.59
CA VAL A 202 0.90 4.85 8.33
C VAL A 202 1.36 6.12 7.63
N TYR A 203 2.65 6.25 7.31
CA TYR A 203 3.19 7.48 6.74
C TYR A 203 2.74 7.74 5.29
N ARG A 204 2.38 6.72 4.52
CA ARG A 204 1.77 6.90 3.19
C ARG A 204 0.47 7.69 3.24
N CYS A 205 -0.32 7.58 4.31
CA CYS A 205 -1.54 8.36 4.49
C CYS A 205 -1.29 9.87 4.57
N PHE A 206 -0.04 10.27 4.82
CA PHE A 206 0.41 11.67 4.91
C PHE A 206 1.23 12.11 3.70
N GLY A 207 1.35 11.28 2.66
CA GLY A 207 2.16 11.55 1.48
C GLY A 207 3.67 11.36 1.69
N LEU A 208 4.06 10.68 2.76
CA LEU A 208 5.45 10.36 3.06
C LEU A 208 5.75 8.92 2.64
N PHE A 209 6.48 8.76 1.56
CA PHE A 209 6.84 7.47 0.97
C PHE A 209 8.19 7.02 1.53
N LEU A 210 8.15 6.19 2.57
CA LEU A 210 9.33 5.64 3.21
C LEU A 210 9.85 4.42 2.43
N PRO A 211 11.16 4.14 2.46
CA PRO A 211 11.72 2.89 1.94
C PRO A 211 11.10 1.67 2.62
N ARG A 212 11.15 0.50 1.95
CA ARG A 212 10.47 -0.70 2.43
C ARG A 212 11.05 -1.27 3.72
N ASN A 213 12.37 -1.33 3.84
CA ASN A 213 13.05 -2.06 4.90
C ASN A 213 13.53 -1.15 6.02
N THR A 214 13.54 -1.66 7.25
CA THR A 214 14.09 -1.00 8.45
C THR A 214 15.50 -0.45 8.19
N PHE A 215 16.35 -1.24 7.59
CA PHE A 215 17.74 -0.90 7.29
C PHE A 215 17.88 0.24 6.26
N THR A 216 16.91 0.44 5.35
CA THR A 216 16.86 1.58 4.44
C THR A 216 16.10 2.79 5.01
N GLN A 217 15.18 2.57 5.96
CA GLN A 217 14.49 3.65 6.69
C GLN A 217 15.42 4.33 7.70
N THR A 218 16.26 3.56 8.40
CA THR A 218 17.15 4.06 9.46
C THR A 218 18.09 5.19 9.02
N PRO A 219 18.77 5.15 7.85
CA PRO A 219 19.73 6.17 7.44
C PRO A 219 19.13 7.39 6.73
N LEU A 220 17.81 7.58 6.74
CA LEU A 220 17.17 8.72 6.08
C LEU A 220 17.74 10.05 6.61
N LYS A 221 18.21 10.90 5.68
CA LYS A 221 18.83 12.19 5.99
C LYS A 221 17.82 13.33 6.21
N CYS A 222 16.56 13.12 5.81
CA CYS A 222 15.51 14.12 5.91
C CYS A 222 14.83 14.19 7.29
N VAL A 223 15.26 13.34 8.25
CA VAL A 223 14.70 13.26 9.59
C VAL A 223 15.77 13.46 10.68
N ARG A 224 15.35 13.93 11.85
CA ARG A 224 16.24 13.98 13.02
C ARG A 224 16.47 12.56 13.54
N ARG A 225 17.71 12.16 13.68
CA ARG A 225 18.12 10.85 14.15
C ARG A 225 18.90 10.95 15.45
N TYR A 226 18.65 10.03 16.37
CA TYR A 226 19.42 9.81 17.58
C TYR A 226 19.98 8.38 17.54
N ASP A 227 21.32 8.26 17.51
CA ASP A 227 21.98 6.96 17.62
C ASP A 227 22.16 6.64 19.11
N LEU A 228 21.47 5.62 19.56
CA LEU A 228 21.45 5.18 20.97
C LEU A 228 22.14 3.83 21.18
N THR A 229 22.85 3.31 20.18
CA THR A 229 23.48 1.98 20.24
C THR A 229 24.48 1.84 21.39
N LYS A 230 25.23 2.90 21.68
CA LYS A 230 26.21 2.95 22.78
C LYS A 230 25.75 3.77 23.98
N ALA A 231 24.50 4.21 23.98
CA ALA A 231 23.97 5.06 25.04
C ALA A 231 23.64 4.23 26.30
N SER A 232 23.85 4.81 27.46
CA SER A 232 23.42 4.24 28.73
C SER A 232 21.89 4.21 28.84
N GLU A 233 21.34 3.37 29.69
CA GLU A 233 19.89 3.29 29.92
C GLU A 233 19.26 4.65 30.33
N ARG A 234 20.00 5.45 31.10
CA ARG A 234 19.59 6.79 31.50
C ARG A 234 19.50 7.75 30.30
N GLU A 235 20.46 7.69 29.39
CA GLU A 235 20.46 8.52 28.17
C GLU A 235 19.35 8.09 27.23
N LYS A 236 19.18 6.76 26.99
CA LYS A 236 18.06 6.22 26.20
C LYS A 236 16.73 6.72 26.74
N LYS A 237 16.49 6.58 28.04
CA LYS A 237 15.27 7.07 28.69
C LYS A 237 15.05 8.57 28.55
N ASN A 238 16.13 9.37 28.70
CA ASN A 238 16.05 10.82 28.53
C ASN A 238 15.69 11.24 27.10
N VAL A 239 16.19 10.53 26.09
CA VAL A 239 15.85 10.80 24.67
C VAL A 239 14.42 10.36 24.40
N LEU A 240 14.04 9.13 24.77
CA LEU A 240 12.70 8.58 24.53
C LEU A 240 11.58 9.46 25.11
N ASN A 241 11.79 9.99 26.32
CA ASN A 241 10.84 10.89 26.99
C ASN A 241 10.63 12.24 26.26
N LYS A 242 11.53 12.61 25.37
CA LYS A 242 11.48 13.88 24.60
C LYS A 242 11.01 13.69 23.17
N LEU A 243 10.89 12.44 22.69
CA LEU A 243 10.47 12.19 21.33
C LEU A 243 9.00 12.60 21.14
N PRO A 244 8.69 13.27 20.02
CA PRO A 244 7.30 13.54 19.68
C PRO A 244 6.57 12.27 19.23
N VAL A 245 5.26 12.25 19.37
CA VAL A 245 4.40 11.21 18.78
C VAL A 245 4.63 11.18 17.27
N GLY A 246 4.79 9.98 16.73
CA GLY A 246 5.15 9.74 15.33
C GLY A 246 6.65 9.47 15.13
N SER A 247 7.48 9.55 16.19
CA SER A 247 8.86 9.09 16.11
C SER A 247 8.89 7.56 15.95
N THR A 248 9.81 7.08 15.11
CA THR A 248 10.03 5.64 14.89
C THR A 248 11.26 5.18 15.68
N ILE A 249 11.17 4.01 16.28
CA ILE A 249 12.25 3.40 17.03
C ILE A 249 12.69 2.14 16.28
N TYR A 250 14.00 2.04 16.02
CA TYR A 250 14.60 0.91 15.34
C TYR A 250 15.51 0.16 16.32
N PHE A 251 15.37 -1.15 16.38
CA PHE A 251 16.21 -2.05 17.14
C PHE A 251 17.19 -2.75 16.20
N SER A 252 18.44 -2.84 16.61
CA SER A 252 19.54 -3.55 15.91
C SER A 252 19.91 -4.80 16.67
#